data_8e8bb95c98b04d0b1bfd7d949aa5dd46
#
_entry.id   8e8bb95c98b04d0b1bfd7d949aa5dd46
#
_cell.length_a   1.000
_cell.length_b   1.000
_cell.length_c   1.000
_cell.angle_alpha   90.00
_cell.angle_beta   90.00
_cell.angle_gamma   90.00
#
_symmetry.space_group_name_H-M   'P 1'
#
loop_
_entity.id
_entity.type
_entity.pdbx_description
1 polymer ?
#
loop_
_entity_poly.entity_id
_entity_poly.type
_entity_poly.pdbx_seq_one_letter_code
_entity_poly.pdbx_strand_id
1 'polypeptide(L)'
;LNQDDMIAARPRTPIRVCLLGATGTIGRATLATLMRRGHDVVCFARSCLGGALAVDGPEIRVVDVRNPVSIARDGFRGERFDAVVSCMASRTGTPRDAWAIDHQAHVNVLAAASRLGVGHFVLLSAICVQKPLLGFQHAKLAFETALVESGLMFSIVRPTAFFKSLSGQVERVKRGKSFLVFGDGALTACKPISDDDLADYLADCLEDDRRWNRVLPIGGPGEAITPRQQGEALFALLGRKPRFRRVPLALLDSVIGTLSAAACLAPPLSEKAELARIGRYYATESMLVLNPETGRYDAAATPSAGTETLFEFYKRLVDGDAAPERGDHAVF
;
A
#
# COMPACT_ATOMS: atom_id res chain seq x y z
N LEU A 1 -8.02 6.16 -39.83
CA LEU A 1 -8.78 6.52 -38.65
C LEU A 1 -9.39 5.21 -38.13
N ASN A 2 -8.76 4.64 -37.08
CA ASN A 2 -9.18 3.38 -36.47
C ASN A 2 -10.46 3.59 -35.67
N GLN A 3 -11.43 2.66 -35.84
CA GLN A 3 -12.70 2.61 -35.12
C GLN A 3 -12.58 2.32 -33.60
N ASP A 4 -11.38 2.10 -33.10
CA ASP A 4 -11.14 1.74 -31.68
C ASP A 4 -10.93 2.95 -30.74
N ASP A 5 -10.86 4.18 -31.29
CA ASP A 5 -10.62 5.40 -30.50
C ASP A 5 -11.89 6.14 -30.04
N MET A 6 -13.07 5.58 -30.26
CA MET A 6 -14.34 6.18 -29.83
C MET A 6 -15.12 5.31 -28.83
N ILE A 7 -14.48 4.72 -27.84
CA ILE A 7 -15.21 4.33 -26.63
C ILE A 7 -15.36 5.60 -25.77
N ALA A 8 -16.37 6.42 -26.13
CA ALA A 8 -16.82 7.50 -25.29
C ALA A 8 -17.05 6.96 -23.88
N ALA A 9 -16.30 7.46 -22.89
CA ALA A 9 -16.46 7.10 -21.50
C ALA A 9 -17.95 7.24 -21.15
N ARG A 10 -18.62 6.13 -20.82
CA ARG A 10 -20.00 6.17 -20.32
C ARG A 10 -20.05 7.16 -19.18
N PRO A 11 -21.06 8.06 -19.08
CA PRO A 11 -21.18 8.97 -17.97
C PRO A 11 -21.20 8.13 -16.69
N ARG A 12 -20.21 8.35 -15.84
CA ARG A 12 -20.04 7.59 -14.59
C ARG A 12 -21.19 7.95 -13.65
N THR A 13 -21.98 6.97 -13.27
CA THR A 13 -23.03 7.20 -12.28
C THR A 13 -22.36 7.39 -10.91
N PRO A 14 -22.57 8.53 -10.23
CA PRO A 14 -22.08 8.70 -8.87
C PRO A 14 -22.58 7.59 -7.95
N ILE A 15 -21.68 6.98 -7.20
CA ILE A 15 -22.00 5.97 -6.19
C ILE A 15 -21.55 6.45 -4.81
N ARG A 16 -22.17 5.92 -3.76
CA ARG A 16 -21.81 6.23 -2.38
C ARG A 16 -20.80 5.25 -1.83
N VAL A 17 -19.63 5.75 -1.47
CA VAL A 17 -18.44 4.97 -1.09
C VAL A 17 -18.08 5.21 0.37
N CYS A 18 -17.96 4.13 1.15
CA CYS A 18 -17.30 4.15 2.45
C CYS A 18 -15.80 3.98 2.26
N LEU A 19 -14.99 4.99 2.63
CA LEU A 19 -13.54 4.94 2.54
C LEU A 19 -12.90 4.74 3.91
N LEU A 20 -12.13 3.65 4.05
CA LEU A 20 -11.30 3.36 5.22
C LEU A 20 -9.85 3.76 4.96
N GLY A 21 -9.20 4.35 5.97
CA GLY A 21 -7.78 4.72 5.86
C GLY A 21 -7.51 5.99 5.05
N ALA A 22 -8.49 6.88 4.92
CA ALA A 22 -8.39 8.17 4.19
C ALA A 22 -7.25 9.09 4.67
N THR A 23 -6.68 8.86 5.86
CA THR A 23 -5.57 9.66 6.41
C THR A 23 -4.19 9.20 5.96
N GLY A 24 -4.08 7.97 5.46
CA GLY A 24 -2.84 7.44 4.91
C GLY A 24 -2.50 8.04 3.54
N THR A 25 -1.27 7.83 3.05
CA THR A 25 -0.81 8.39 1.78
C THR A 25 -1.69 7.93 0.61
N ILE A 26 -1.85 6.63 0.44
CA ILE A 26 -2.72 6.07 -0.62
C ILE A 26 -4.19 6.43 -0.39
N GLY A 27 -4.65 6.43 0.87
CA GLY A 27 -6.03 6.78 1.20
C GLY A 27 -6.38 8.22 0.84
N ARG A 28 -5.46 9.18 1.02
CA ARG A 28 -5.65 10.58 0.60
C ARG A 28 -5.73 10.71 -0.92
N ALA A 29 -4.83 10.05 -1.65
CA ALA A 29 -4.87 10.04 -3.11
C ALA A 29 -6.15 9.37 -3.62
N THR A 30 -6.57 8.24 -3.02
CA THR A 30 -7.83 7.56 -3.35
C THR A 30 -9.04 8.44 -3.08
N LEU A 31 -9.08 9.16 -1.94
CA LEU A 31 -10.14 10.11 -1.64
C LEU A 31 -10.23 11.20 -2.70
N ALA A 32 -9.10 11.84 -3.03
CA ALA A 32 -9.05 12.87 -4.05
C ALA A 32 -9.53 12.37 -5.43
N THR A 33 -9.13 11.16 -5.81
CA THR A 33 -9.57 10.53 -7.06
C THR A 33 -11.06 10.21 -7.06
N LEU A 34 -11.60 9.63 -6.00
CA LEU A 34 -13.03 9.30 -5.91
C LEU A 34 -13.89 10.57 -5.98
N MET A 35 -13.50 11.64 -5.27
CA MET A 35 -14.20 12.93 -5.31
C MET A 35 -14.10 13.58 -6.71
N ARG A 36 -12.93 13.55 -7.33
CA ARG A 36 -12.73 14.06 -8.71
C ARG A 36 -13.60 13.32 -9.72
N ARG A 37 -13.88 12.02 -9.49
CA ARG A 37 -14.79 11.23 -10.31
C ARG A 37 -16.27 11.42 -9.97
N GLY A 38 -16.59 12.28 -8.98
CA GLY A 38 -17.96 12.67 -8.60
C GLY A 38 -18.66 11.69 -7.68
N HIS A 39 -17.95 10.78 -7.01
CA HIS A 39 -18.53 9.87 -6.02
C HIS A 39 -18.85 10.59 -4.71
N ASP A 40 -19.92 10.15 -4.01
CA ASP A 40 -20.25 10.57 -2.65
C ASP A 40 -19.39 9.73 -1.68
N VAL A 41 -18.40 10.37 -1.04
CA VAL A 41 -17.43 9.66 -0.20
C VAL A 41 -17.61 9.98 1.27
N VAL A 42 -17.84 8.92 2.07
CA VAL A 42 -17.88 8.98 3.53
C VAL A 42 -16.63 8.32 4.10
N CYS A 43 -15.80 9.10 4.78
CA CYS A 43 -14.56 8.61 5.37
C CYS A 43 -14.76 8.15 6.81
N PHE A 44 -14.42 6.91 7.15
CA PHE A 44 -14.33 6.46 8.54
C PHE A 44 -12.94 6.74 9.08
N ALA A 45 -12.85 7.58 10.10
CA ALA A 45 -11.59 8.02 10.71
C ALA A 45 -11.62 7.84 12.23
N ARG A 46 -10.45 7.67 12.85
CA ARG A 46 -10.33 7.50 14.32
C ARG A 46 -10.56 8.79 15.11
N SER A 47 -10.41 9.92 14.48
CA SER A 47 -10.62 11.25 15.09
C SER A 47 -11.04 12.23 14.00
N CYS A 48 -11.68 13.33 14.41
CA CYS A 48 -11.91 14.45 13.51
C CYS A 48 -10.57 14.93 12.95
N LEU A 49 -10.44 14.95 11.64
CA LEU A 49 -9.27 15.47 10.95
C LEU A 49 -9.29 16.99 11.05
N GLY A 50 -8.71 17.52 12.12
CA GLY A 50 -8.70 18.96 12.37
C GLY A 50 -8.11 19.72 11.16
N GLY A 51 -8.92 20.51 10.47
CA GLY A 51 -8.51 21.51 9.50
C GLY A 51 -7.95 21.04 8.15
N ALA A 52 -7.81 19.74 7.92
CA ALA A 52 -7.14 19.22 6.71
C ALA A 52 -8.08 18.94 5.53
N LEU A 53 -9.40 19.03 5.72
CA LEU A 53 -10.38 18.81 4.65
C LEU A 53 -11.28 20.06 4.56
N ALA A 54 -11.33 20.64 3.37
CA ALA A 54 -12.01 21.91 3.08
C ALA A 54 -13.53 21.87 3.35
N VAL A 55 -14.17 23.04 3.38
CA VAL A 55 -15.60 23.26 3.66
C VAL A 55 -16.52 22.46 2.72
N ASP A 56 -16.06 22.14 1.49
CA ASP A 56 -16.76 21.29 0.52
C ASP A 56 -16.14 19.88 0.44
N GLY A 57 -15.57 19.39 1.54
CA GLY A 57 -14.86 18.10 1.63
C GLY A 57 -15.79 16.90 1.83
N PRO A 58 -15.22 15.68 1.87
CA PRO A 58 -15.97 14.45 2.12
C PRO A 58 -16.61 14.46 3.52
N GLU A 59 -17.68 13.72 3.69
CA GLU A 59 -18.23 13.47 5.02
C GLU A 59 -17.23 12.63 5.85
N ILE A 60 -16.87 13.11 7.04
CA ILE A 60 -15.98 12.38 7.95
C ILE A 60 -16.77 11.91 9.15
N ARG A 61 -16.73 10.60 9.40
CA ARG A 61 -17.35 9.98 10.59
C ARG A 61 -16.26 9.45 11.51
N VAL A 62 -16.36 9.81 12.77
CA VAL A 62 -15.44 9.27 13.80
C VAL A 62 -15.94 7.88 14.19
N VAL A 63 -15.16 6.85 13.82
CA VAL A 63 -15.53 5.44 13.95
C VAL A 63 -14.35 4.63 14.52
N ASP A 64 -14.58 3.89 15.58
CA ASP A 64 -13.66 2.83 15.99
C ASP A 64 -14.00 1.54 15.23
N VAL A 65 -13.25 1.27 14.18
CA VAL A 65 -13.44 0.08 13.33
C VAL A 65 -13.15 -1.25 14.05
N ARG A 66 -12.57 -1.23 15.25
CA ARG A 66 -12.41 -2.41 16.11
C ARG A 66 -13.69 -2.73 16.90
N ASN A 67 -14.62 -1.78 16.98
CA ASN A 67 -15.88 -1.91 17.70
C ASN A 67 -17.06 -2.02 16.72
N PRO A 68 -17.71 -3.20 16.58
CA PRO A 68 -18.85 -3.39 15.70
C PRO A 68 -20.02 -2.44 15.97
N VAL A 69 -20.24 -2.05 17.24
CA VAL A 69 -21.29 -1.10 17.60
C VAL A 69 -20.99 0.29 17.05
N SER A 70 -19.74 0.76 17.15
CA SER A 70 -19.33 2.04 16.57
C SER A 70 -19.45 2.04 15.05
N ILE A 71 -19.06 0.94 14.38
CA ILE A 71 -19.23 0.80 12.92
C ILE A 71 -20.69 0.95 12.52
N ALA A 72 -21.61 0.30 13.22
CA ALA A 72 -23.02 0.32 12.88
C ALA A 72 -23.69 1.69 13.22
N ARG A 73 -23.44 2.20 14.45
CA ARG A 73 -24.09 3.40 14.98
C ARG A 73 -23.49 4.69 14.45
N ASP A 74 -22.15 4.79 14.47
CA ASP A 74 -21.42 6.02 14.15
C ASP A 74 -20.96 6.05 12.69
N GLY A 75 -20.65 4.85 12.14
CA GLY A 75 -20.17 4.65 10.79
C GLY A 75 -21.27 4.59 9.75
N PHE A 76 -21.87 3.43 9.54
CA PHE A 76 -22.87 3.24 8.50
C PHE A 76 -24.23 3.87 8.82
N ARG A 77 -24.62 3.98 10.08
CA ARG A 77 -25.88 4.64 10.54
C ARG A 77 -27.17 4.08 9.91
N GLY A 78 -27.13 2.85 9.42
CA GLY A 78 -28.23 2.24 8.66
C GLY A 78 -28.42 2.81 7.25
N GLU A 79 -27.51 3.65 6.78
CA GLU A 79 -27.56 4.25 5.45
C GLU A 79 -27.03 3.25 4.39
N ARG A 80 -27.50 3.45 3.16
CA ARG A 80 -27.08 2.65 2.02
C ARG A 80 -25.72 3.14 1.49
N PHE A 81 -24.82 2.19 1.25
CA PHE A 81 -23.57 2.39 0.54
C PHE A 81 -23.50 1.39 -0.63
N ASP A 82 -22.94 1.82 -1.75
CA ASP A 82 -22.74 0.97 -2.92
C ASP A 82 -21.44 0.17 -2.80
N ALA A 83 -20.40 0.78 -2.24
CA ALA A 83 -19.10 0.15 -2.08
C ALA A 83 -18.38 0.54 -0.77
N VAL A 84 -17.47 -0.34 -0.36
CA VAL A 84 -16.41 -0.05 0.61
C VAL A 84 -15.07 -0.08 -0.12
N VAL A 85 -14.25 0.97 0.06
CA VAL A 85 -12.85 1.00 -0.39
C VAL A 85 -11.96 1.06 0.85
N SER A 86 -11.09 0.09 1.03
CA SER A 86 -10.19 0.07 2.18
C SER A 86 -8.73 0.25 1.77
N CYS A 87 -8.18 1.40 2.17
CA CYS A 87 -6.74 1.70 2.18
C CYS A 87 -6.16 1.59 3.60
N MET A 88 -6.90 0.96 4.53
CA MET A 88 -6.49 0.84 5.92
C MET A 88 -5.46 -0.28 6.09
N ALA A 89 -4.43 -0.01 6.88
CA ALA A 89 -3.42 -0.99 7.27
C ALA A 89 -2.98 -0.76 8.71
N SER A 90 -2.40 -1.79 9.32
CA SER A 90 -1.73 -1.69 10.61
C SER A 90 -0.58 -0.68 10.54
N ARG A 91 -0.36 0.05 11.63
CA ARG A 91 0.64 1.12 11.66
C ARG A 91 2.06 0.60 11.86
N THR A 92 2.21 -0.46 12.63
CA THR A 92 3.52 -1.00 13.01
C THR A 92 3.88 -2.28 12.25
N GLY A 93 2.90 -2.98 11.69
CA GLY A 93 3.10 -4.31 11.10
C GLY A 93 3.44 -5.40 12.12
N THR A 94 3.46 -5.08 13.44
CA THR A 94 3.66 -6.09 14.47
C THR A 94 2.48 -7.07 14.49
N PRO A 95 2.67 -8.33 14.88
CA PRO A 95 1.60 -9.32 14.83
C PRO A 95 0.32 -8.89 15.54
N ARG A 96 0.44 -8.28 16.73
CA ARG A 96 -0.73 -7.80 17.50
C ARG A 96 -1.50 -6.71 16.76
N ASP A 97 -0.80 -5.71 16.23
CA ASP A 97 -1.39 -4.60 15.48
C ASP A 97 -1.99 -5.09 14.16
N ALA A 98 -1.27 -5.94 13.45
CA ALA A 98 -1.71 -6.52 12.19
C ALA A 98 -3.00 -7.36 12.34
N TRP A 99 -3.06 -8.27 13.31
CA TRP A 99 -4.26 -9.06 13.56
C TRP A 99 -5.45 -8.19 14.01
N ALA A 100 -5.18 -7.13 14.78
CA ALA A 100 -6.24 -6.21 15.21
C ALA A 100 -6.79 -5.35 14.07
N ILE A 101 -5.93 -4.87 13.15
CA ILE A 101 -6.29 -3.91 12.11
C ILE A 101 -6.42 -4.57 10.73
N ASP A 102 -5.38 -5.29 10.25
CA ASP A 102 -5.40 -5.87 8.90
C ASP A 102 -6.38 -7.06 8.81
N HIS A 103 -6.73 -7.69 9.92
CA HIS A 103 -7.74 -8.77 9.97
C HIS A 103 -9.02 -8.35 10.70
N GLN A 104 -9.03 -8.27 12.05
CA GLN A 104 -10.26 -8.17 12.83
C GLN A 104 -11.08 -6.92 12.52
N ALA A 105 -10.45 -5.76 12.39
CA ALA A 105 -11.17 -4.51 12.07
C ALA A 105 -11.83 -4.61 10.68
N HIS A 106 -11.14 -5.19 9.70
CA HIS A 106 -11.72 -5.43 8.37
C HIS A 106 -12.87 -6.43 8.41
N VAL A 107 -12.77 -7.53 9.19
CA VAL A 107 -13.87 -8.49 9.38
C VAL A 107 -15.11 -7.81 9.99
N ASN A 108 -14.92 -6.92 10.97
CA ASN A 108 -16.01 -6.16 11.56
C ASN A 108 -16.71 -5.27 10.54
N VAL A 109 -15.94 -4.56 9.69
CA VAL A 109 -16.50 -3.72 8.62
C VAL A 109 -17.20 -4.57 7.57
N LEU A 110 -16.58 -5.68 7.15
CA LEU A 110 -17.15 -6.62 6.18
C LEU A 110 -18.50 -7.15 6.66
N ALA A 111 -18.61 -7.57 7.93
CA ALA A 111 -19.86 -8.05 8.52
C ALA A 111 -20.95 -6.98 8.55
N ALA A 112 -20.61 -5.72 8.80
CA ALA A 112 -21.56 -4.60 8.78
C ALA A 112 -21.99 -4.28 7.34
N ALA A 113 -21.05 -4.22 6.40
CA ALA A 113 -21.28 -3.98 4.98
C ALA A 113 -22.22 -5.04 4.37
N SER A 114 -21.96 -6.33 4.67
CA SER A 114 -22.80 -7.44 4.20
C SER A 114 -24.24 -7.33 4.69
N ARG A 115 -24.44 -6.99 5.98
CA ARG A 115 -25.81 -6.80 6.54
C ARG A 115 -26.58 -5.65 5.90
N LEU A 116 -25.88 -4.62 5.44
CA LEU A 116 -26.47 -3.45 4.78
C LEU A 116 -26.61 -3.60 3.28
N GLY A 117 -26.21 -4.75 2.73
CA GLY A 117 -26.31 -5.03 1.31
C GLY A 117 -25.35 -4.19 0.45
N VAL A 118 -24.19 -3.83 0.99
CA VAL A 118 -23.13 -3.20 0.18
C VAL A 118 -22.75 -4.13 -0.96
N GLY A 119 -22.68 -3.60 -2.18
CA GLY A 119 -22.48 -4.43 -3.37
C GLY A 119 -21.02 -4.84 -3.62
N HIS A 120 -20.04 -3.98 -3.26
CA HIS A 120 -18.64 -4.21 -3.65
C HIS A 120 -17.67 -3.82 -2.54
N PHE A 121 -16.63 -4.63 -2.34
CA PHE A 121 -15.54 -4.35 -1.41
C PHE A 121 -14.20 -4.31 -2.16
N VAL A 122 -13.58 -3.13 -2.26
CA VAL A 122 -12.24 -2.96 -2.84
C VAL A 122 -11.21 -2.91 -1.70
N LEU A 123 -10.29 -3.85 -1.70
CA LEU A 123 -9.25 -3.98 -0.67
C LEU A 123 -7.87 -3.64 -1.23
N LEU A 124 -7.19 -2.68 -0.63
CA LEU A 124 -5.77 -2.47 -0.81
C LEU A 124 -4.99 -3.45 0.09
N SER A 125 -4.50 -4.51 -0.51
CA SER A 125 -3.61 -5.49 0.13
C SER A 125 -2.13 -5.18 -0.19
N ALA A 126 -1.29 -6.18 -0.38
CA ALA A 126 0.11 -6.02 -0.76
C ALA A 126 0.63 -7.25 -1.51
N ILE A 127 1.52 -7.08 -2.48
CA ILE A 127 2.05 -8.21 -3.25
C ILE A 127 2.88 -9.18 -2.39
N CYS A 128 3.49 -8.69 -1.31
CA CYS A 128 4.32 -9.50 -0.43
C CYS A 128 3.57 -10.64 0.30
N VAL A 129 2.23 -10.62 0.30
CA VAL A 129 1.44 -11.71 0.90
C VAL A 129 1.53 -13.03 0.12
N GLN A 130 2.00 -13.01 -1.13
CA GLN A 130 2.20 -14.23 -1.92
C GLN A 130 3.30 -15.16 -1.37
N LYS A 131 4.18 -14.63 -0.48
CA LYS A 131 5.20 -15.40 0.27
C LYS A 131 5.16 -14.98 1.74
N PRO A 132 4.17 -15.46 2.52
CA PRO A 132 3.92 -14.98 3.87
C PRO A 132 4.93 -15.57 4.85
N LEU A 133 5.85 -14.74 5.35
CA LEU A 133 6.84 -15.07 6.38
C LEU A 133 6.68 -14.24 7.65
N LEU A 134 5.77 -13.25 7.63
CA LEU A 134 5.60 -12.25 8.69
C LEU A 134 4.15 -12.19 9.16
N GLY A 135 3.95 -11.82 10.42
CA GLY A 135 2.63 -11.78 11.04
C GLY A 135 1.61 -10.93 10.28
N PHE A 136 2.01 -9.77 9.76
CA PHE A 136 1.09 -8.90 9.01
C PHE A 136 0.64 -9.50 7.66
N GLN A 137 1.49 -10.29 7.02
CA GLN A 137 1.15 -10.96 5.76
C GLN A 137 0.08 -12.04 5.99
N HIS A 138 0.22 -12.80 7.08
CA HIS A 138 -0.79 -13.79 7.48
C HIS A 138 -2.12 -13.14 7.85
N ALA A 139 -2.09 -12.00 8.59
CA ALA A 139 -3.30 -11.27 8.94
C ALA A 139 -4.03 -10.74 7.70
N LYS A 140 -3.30 -10.20 6.71
CA LYS A 140 -3.89 -9.75 5.43
C LYS A 140 -4.49 -10.91 4.64
N LEU A 141 -3.77 -12.02 4.51
CA LEU A 141 -4.29 -13.22 3.82
C LEU A 141 -5.53 -13.78 4.49
N ALA A 142 -5.58 -13.82 5.82
CA ALA A 142 -6.75 -14.26 6.55
C ALA A 142 -7.98 -13.39 6.25
N PHE A 143 -7.80 -12.07 6.13
CA PHE A 143 -8.88 -11.19 5.72
C PHE A 143 -9.23 -11.33 4.23
N GLU A 144 -8.25 -11.48 3.34
CA GLU A 144 -8.53 -11.76 1.92
C GLU A 144 -9.40 -13.02 1.76
N THR A 145 -9.09 -14.09 2.51
CA THR A 145 -9.90 -15.32 2.54
C THR A 145 -11.32 -15.03 3.02
N ALA A 146 -11.48 -14.33 4.15
CA ALA A 146 -12.79 -13.97 4.68
C ALA A 146 -13.61 -13.13 3.70
N LEU A 147 -12.96 -12.21 2.96
CA LEU A 147 -13.61 -11.39 1.94
C LEU A 147 -14.09 -12.23 0.76
N VAL A 148 -13.25 -13.13 0.25
CA VAL A 148 -13.62 -14.05 -0.86
C VAL A 148 -14.78 -14.95 -0.46
N GLU A 149 -14.78 -15.47 0.78
CA GLU A 149 -15.81 -16.37 1.29
C GLU A 149 -17.12 -15.64 1.68
N SER A 150 -17.11 -14.31 1.77
CA SER A 150 -18.28 -13.53 2.19
C SER A 150 -19.44 -13.51 1.20
N GLY A 151 -19.20 -13.85 -0.05
CA GLY A 151 -20.16 -13.73 -1.14
C GLY A 151 -20.38 -12.31 -1.66
N LEU A 152 -19.74 -11.28 -1.08
CA LEU A 152 -19.70 -9.93 -1.63
C LEU A 152 -18.83 -9.89 -2.88
N MET A 153 -19.19 -9.05 -3.86
CA MET A 153 -18.28 -8.74 -4.95
C MET A 153 -17.03 -8.08 -4.37
N PHE A 154 -15.86 -8.48 -4.85
CA PHE A 154 -14.61 -7.95 -4.34
C PHE A 154 -13.60 -7.60 -5.43
N SER A 155 -12.67 -6.72 -5.11
CA SER A 155 -11.42 -6.49 -5.85
C SER A 155 -10.29 -6.39 -4.85
N ILE A 156 -9.37 -7.35 -4.85
CA ILE A 156 -8.22 -7.39 -3.95
C ILE A 156 -7.00 -6.91 -4.71
N VAL A 157 -6.59 -5.66 -4.50
CA VAL A 157 -5.44 -5.05 -5.16
C VAL A 157 -4.18 -5.32 -4.35
N ARG A 158 -3.19 -5.98 -4.98
CA ARG A 158 -1.89 -6.30 -4.39
C ARG A 158 -0.78 -5.49 -5.08
N PRO A 159 -0.57 -4.22 -4.68
CA PRO A 159 0.47 -3.39 -5.27
C PRO A 159 1.88 -3.88 -4.91
N THR A 160 2.81 -3.52 -5.77
CA THR A 160 4.25 -3.72 -5.56
C THR A 160 4.80 -2.71 -4.53
N ALA A 161 5.88 -1.98 -4.84
CA ALA A 161 6.45 -0.98 -3.95
C ALA A 161 5.90 0.42 -4.24
N PHE A 162 5.71 1.23 -3.20
CA PHE A 162 5.31 2.63 -3.33
C PHE A 162 6.53 3.54 -3.47
N PHE A 163 6.41 4.63 -4.22
CA PHE A 163 7.47 5.63 -4.39
C PHE A 163 7.98 6.16 -3.05
N LYS A 164 7.07 6.44 -2.13
CA LYS A 164 7.40 6.90 -0.78
C LYS A 164 8.32 5.93 -0.03
N SER A 165 8.05 4.63 -0.11
CA SER A 165 8.86 3.60 0.55
C SER A 165 10.28 3.51 -0.01
N LEU A 166 10.49 3.92 -1.26
CA LEU A 166 11.79 3.88 -1.95
C LEU A 166 12.54 5.20 -1.88
N SER A 167 11.93 6.28 -1.40
CA SER A 167 12.54 7.62 -1.35
C SER A 167 13.36 7.90 -0.08
N GLY A 168 13.40 6.97 0.88
CA GLY A 168 14.05 7.18 2.18
C GLY A 168 15.53 7.57 2.12
N GLN A 169 16.23 7.21 1.03
CA GLN A 169 17.64 7.51 0.86
C GLN A 169 17.92 8.80 0.06
N VAL A 170 16.92 9.46 -0.50
CA VAL A 170 17.10 10.66 -1.34
C VAL A 170 17.84 11.74 -0.55
N GLU A 171 17.36 12.11 0.63
CA GLU A 171 18.00 13.13 1.47
C GLU A 171 19.41 12.73 1.93
N ARG A 172 19.63 11.44 2.17
CA ARG A 172 20.95 10.92 2.51
C ARG A 172 21.96 11.18 1.39
N VAL A 173 21.57 10.90 0.14
CA VAL A 173 22.42 11.08 -1.04
C VAL A 173 22.58 12.56 -1.40
N LYS A 174 21.53 13.38 -1.27
CA LYS A 174 21.60 14.86 -1.40
C LYS A 174 22.66 15.44 -0.50
N ARG A 175 22.77 14.96 0.75
CA ARG A 175 23.81 15.34 1.72
C ARG A 175 25.19 14.76 1.44
N GLY A 176 25.41 14.14 0.29
CA GLY A 176 26.71 13.61 -0.14
C GLY A 176 27.10 12.25 0.45
N LYS A 177 26.18 11.55 1.13
CA LYS A 177 26.45 10.21 1.67
C LYS A 177 26.23 9.12 0.62
N SER A 178 26.84 7.95 0.81
CA SER A 178 26.66 6.78 -0.06
C SER A 178 25.23 6.24 0.01
N PHE A 179 24.71 5.73 -1.08
CA PHE A 179 23.48 4.95 -1.11
C PHE A 179 23.71 3.57 -0.47
N LEU A 180 22.82 3.16 0.44
CA LEU A 180 22.92 1.87 1.14
C LEU A 180 22.26 0.79 0.29
N VAL A 181 22.95 -0.34 0.11
CA VAL A 181 22.40 -1.51 -0.56
C VAL A 181 22.69 -2.77 0.25
N PHE A 182 21.76 -3.71 0.26
CA PHE A 182 22.02 -5.05 0.77
C PHE A 182 22.66 -5.91 -0.31
N GLY A 183 23.66 -6.71 0.08
CA GLY A 183 24.45 -7.48 -0.87
C GLY A 183 25.13 -6.58 -1.91
N ASP A 184 24.89 -6.87 -3.18
CA ASP A 184 25.40 -6.07 -4.32
C ASP A 184 24.37 -5.01 -4.81
N GLY A 185 23.17 -4.99 -4.21
CA GLY A 185 22.05 -4.11 -4.60
C GLY A 185 21.21 -4.66 -5.75
N ALA A 186 21.41 -5.91 -6.16
CA ALA A 186 20.65 -6.59 -7.20
C ALA A 186 19.86 -7.80 -6.67
N LEU A 187 19.83 -8.01 -5.34
CA LEU A 187 19.12 -9.14 -4.73
C LEU A 187 17.61 -9.10 -4.94
N THR A 188 17.05 -7.92 -5.04
CA THR A 188 15.61 -7.70 -5.17
C THR A 188 15.31 -6.73 -6.29
N ALA A 189 14.07 -6.81 -6.81
CA ALA A 189 13.55 -5.86 -7.78
C ALA A 189 12.07 -5.57 -7.52
N CYS A 190 11.59 -4.45 -8.02
CA CYS A 190 10.18 -4.06 -7.99
C CYS A 190 9.80 -3.22 -9.21
N LYS A 191 8.50 -3.13 -9.50
CA LYS A 191 7.90 -2.16 -10.41
C LYS A 191 7.17 -1.10 -9.57
N PRO A 192 7.85 -0.02 -9.12
CA PRO A 192 7.23 0.94 -8.21
C PRO A 192 6.03 1.62 -8.83
N ILE A 193 4.99 1.89 -8.01
CA ILE A 193 3.78 2.60 -8.44
C ILE A 193 3.61 3.88 -7.63
N SER A 194 3.15 4.95 -8.28
CA SER A 194 2.83 6.22 -7.62
C SER A 194 1.54 6.10 -6.81
N ASP A 195 1.37 7.02 -5.85
CA ASP A 195 0.17 7.08 -5.03
C ASP A 195 -1.06 7.41 -5.87
N ASP A 196 -0.92 8.30 -6.86
CA ASP A 196 -1.99 8.74 -7.74
C ASP A 196 -2.40 7.66 -8.76
N ASP A 197 -1.42 7.00 -9.41
CA ASP A 197 -1.70 5.89 -10.33
C ASP A 197 -2.40 4.73 -9.61
N LEU A 198 -1.99 4.44 -8.36
CA LEU A 198 -2.63 3.41 -7.55
C LEU A 198 -4.05 3.82 -7.11
N ALA A 199 -4.25 5.10 -6.79
CA ALA A 199 -5.57 5.63 -6.46
C ALA A 199 -6.54 5.56 -7.65
N ASP A 200 -6.06 5.89 -8.85
CA ASP A 200 -6.85 5.72 -10.08
C ASP A 200 -7.17 4.25 -10.34
N TYR A 201 -6.21 3.34 -10.12
CA TYR A 201 -6.44 1.90 -10.25
C TYR A 201 -7.48 1.36 -9.27
N LEU A 202 -7.46 1.84 -7.99
CA LEU A 202 -8.46 1.48 -6.97
C LEU A 202 -9.86 2.00 -7.35
N ALA A 203 -9.95 3.22 -7.87
CA ALA A 203 -11.21 3.79 -8.33
C ALA A 203 -11.74 3.06 -9.58
N ASP A 204 -10.87 2.65 -10.50
CA ASP A 204 -11.26 1.82 -11.65
C ASP A 204 -11.85 0.46 -11.23
N CYS A 205 -11.47 -0.10 -10.08
CA CYS A 205 -12.07 -1.32 -9.57
C CYS A 205 -13.58 -1.18 -9.31
N LEU A 206 -14.08 0.04 -9.07
CA LEU A 206 -15.51 0.29 -8.88
C LEU A 206 -16.30 0.27 -10.19
N GLU A 207 -15.63 0.45 -11.34
CA GLU A 207 -16.25 0.71 -12.62
C GLU A 207 -15.96 -0.38 -13.69
N ASP A 208 -14.84 -1.09 -13.55
CA ASP A 208 -14.36 -2.09 -14.52
C ASP A 208 -14.66 -3.50 -14.02
N ASP A 209 -15.68 -4.14 -14.59
CA ASP A 209 -16.12 -5.48 -14.23
C ASP A 209 -15.05 -6.57 -14.46
N ARG A 210 -14.06 -6.32 -15.31
CA ARG A 210 -12.90 -7.21 -15.50
C ARG A 210 -12.03 -7.32 -14.25
N ARG A 211 -12.20 -6.40 -13.29
CA ARG A 211 -11.49 -6.36 -12.02
C ARG A 211 -12.29 -6.96 -10.85
N TRP A 212 -13.53 -7.34 -11.08
CA TRP A 212 -14.42 -7.87 -10.06
C TRP A 212 -14.17 -9.36 -9.78
N ASN A 213 -14.28 -9.72 -8.51
CA ASN A 213 -14.01 -11.06 -7.97
C ASN A 213 -12.61 -11.57 -8.34
N ARG A 214 -11.63 -10.68 -8.26
CA ARG A 214 -10.24 -10.96 -8.59
C ARG A 214 -9.25 -10.47 -7.57
N VAL A 215 -8.13 -11.21 -7.49
CA VAL A 215 -6.89 -10.75 -6.87
C VAL A 215 -6.03 -10.14 -7.96
N LEU A 216 -5.64 -8.88 -7.79
CA LEU A 216 -5.07 -8.00 -8.79
C LEU A 216 -3.65 -7.55 -8.37
N PRO A 217 -2.60 -8.32 -8.69
CA PRO A 217 -1.24 -7.82 -8.56
C PRO A 217 -1.05 -6.64 -9.53
N ILE A 218 -0.35 -5.57 -9.06
CA ILE A 218 -0.15 -4.38 -9.88
C ILE A 218 1.13 -3.65 -9.50
N GLY A 219 1.91 -3.25 -10.49
CA GLY A 219 3.04 -2.34 -10.38
C GLY A 219 2.85 -1.09 -11.22
N GLY A 220 3.77 -0.16 -11.09
CA GLY A 220 3.84 1.04 -11.91
C GLY A 220 4.43 0.79 -13.30
N PRO A 221 4.54 1.85 -14.12
CA PRO A 221 5.04 1.77 -15.48
C PRO A 221 6.54 1.44 -15.55
N GLY A 222 6.96 0.93 -16.68
CA GLY A 222 8.35 0.65 -17.00
C GLY A 222 8.84 -0.72 -16.52
N GLU A 223 10.15 -0.91 -16.58
CA GLU A 223 10.82 -2.13 -16.21
C GLU A 223 10.97 -2.27 -14.69
N ALA A 224 11.17 -3.50 -14.25
CA ALA A 224 11.50 -3.75 -12.85
C ALA A 224 12.89 -3.19 -12.51
N ILE A 225 12.99 -2.49 -11.39
CA ILE A 225 14.22 -1.80 -10.96
C ILE A 225 14.75 -2.38 -9.67
N THR A 226 16.08 -2.49 -9.59
CA THR A 226 16.81 -2.93 -8.40
C THR A 226 17.22 -1.75 -7.52
N PRO A 227 17.53 -1.95 -6.22
CA PRO A 227 18.09 -0.91 -5.36
C PRO A 227 19.37 -0.26 -5.93
N ARG A 228 20.18 -1.02 -6.66
CA ARG A 228 21.38 -0.50 -7.33
C ARG A 228 21.01 0.52 -8.41
N GLN A 229 20.06 0.17 -9.29
CA GLN A 229 19.58 1.07 -10.34
C GLN A 229 18.90 2.32 -9.76
N GLN A 230 18.16 2.20 -8.64
CA GLN A 230 17.61 3.35 -7.93
C GLN A 230 18.71 4.32 -7.47
N GLY A 231 19.78 3.78 -6.88
CA GLY A 231 20.92 4.59 -6.47
C GLY A 231 21.65 5.24 -7.65
N GLU A 232 21.91 4.48 -8.72
CA GLU A 232 22.55 4.99 -9.94
C GLU A 232 21.77 6.15 -10.55
N ALA A 233 20.43 6.01 -10.69
CA ALA A 233 19.56 7.07 -11.20
C ALA A 233 19.57 8.31 -10.30
N LEU A 234 19.51 8.12 -8.96
CA LEU A 234 19.54 9.25 -8.02
C LEU A 234 20.87 10.01 -8.09
N PHE A 235 22.02 9.32 -8.20
CA PHE A 235 23.32 9.98 -8.37
C PHE A 235 23.42 10.70 -9.72
N ALA A 236 22.86 10.12 -10.80
CA ALA A 236 22.80 10.77 -12.11
C ALA A 236 21.98 12.07 -12.06
N LEU A 237 20.80 12.08 -11.42
CA LEU A 237 19.99 13.29 -11.21
C LEU A 237 20.74 14.39 -10.44
N LEU A 238 21.63 14.01 -9.54
CA LEU A 238 22.46 14.96 -8.78
C LEU A 238 23.77 15.35 -9.48
N GLY A 239 24.04 14.86 -10.69
CA GLY A 239 25.29 15.09 -11.40
C GLY A 239 26.53 14.52 -10.68
N ARG A 240 26.37 13.44 -9.92
CA ARG A 240 27.43 12.88 -9.06
C ARG A 240 27.77 11.45 -9.48
N LYS A 241 29.04 11.02 -9.27
CA LYS A 241 29.43 9.63 -9.46
C LYS A 241 28.76 8.74 -8.41
N PRO A 242 28.19 7.57 -8.78
CA PRO A 242 27.56 6.64 -7.86
C PRO A 242 28.52 6.17 -6.75
N ARG A 243 28.04 6.21 -5.51
CA ARG A 243 28.77 5.70 -4.34
C ARG A 243 27.82 4.84 -3.51
N PHE A 244 28.17 3.55 -3.41
CA PHE A 244 27.37 2.58 -2.66
C PHE A 244 28.10 2.13 -1.39
N ARG A 245 27.33 1.91 -0.32
CA ARG A 245 27.81 1.22 0.88
C ARG A 245 27.01 -0.07 1.03
N ARG A 246 27.68 -1.19 0.95
CA ARG A 246 27.09 -2.50 1.13
C ARG A 246 26.82 -2.78 2.60
N VAL A 247 25.63 -3.28 2.90
CA VAL A 247 25.21 -3.74 4.23
C VAL A 247 25.09 -5.25 4.16
N PRO A 248 25.90 -6.00 4.94
CA PRO A 248 25.80 -7.47 4.97
C PRO A 248 24.45 -7.90 5.56
N LEU A 249 23.78 -8.89 4.94
CA LEU A 249 22.55 -9.48 5.49
C LEU A 249 22.77 -10.09 6.88
N ALA A 250 23.96 -10.67 7.13
CA ALA A 250 24.33 -11.21 8.44
C ALA A 250 24.22 -10.18 9.57
N LEU A 251 24.38 -8.89 9.28
CA LEU A 251 24.15 -7.82 10.27
C LEU A 251 22.69 -7.76 10.70
N LEU A 252 21.75 -7.85 9.74
CA LEU A 252 20.32 -7.91 10.05
C LEU A 252 19.97 -9.18 10.83
N ASP A 253 20.54 -10.32 10.43
CA ASP A 253 20.32 -11.60 11.12
C ASP A 253 20.82 -11.54 12.57
N SER A 254 21.97 -10.92 12.81
CA SER A 254 22.52 -10.71 14.15
C SER A 254 21.63 -9.77 15.00
N VAL A 255 21.13 -8.69 14.42
CA VAL A 255 20.21 -7.75 15.09
C VAL A 255 18.90 -8.47 15.45
N ILE A 256 18.32 -9.23 14.53
CA ILE A 256 17.10 -10.00 14.74
C ILE A 256 17.32 -11.03 15.86
N GLY A 257 18.41 -11.78 15.81
CA GLY A 257 18.76 -12.78 16.83
C GLY A 257 18.89 -12.17 18.23
N THR A 258 19.64 -11.07 18.33
CA THR A 258 19.85 -10.34 19.59
C THR A 258 18.55 -9.78 20.17
N LEU A 259 17.75 -9.10 19.33
CA LEU A 259 16.46 -8.54 19.76
C LEU A 259 15.47 -9.63 20.15
N SER A 260 15.45 -10.75 19.42
CA SER A 260 14.56 -11.89 19.73
C SER A 260 14.93 -12.57 21.04
N ALA A 261 16.22 -12.75 21.32
CA ALA A 261 16.70 -13.28 22.59
C ALA A 261 16.39 -12.32 23.75
N ALA A 262 16.62 -11.04 23.57
CA ALA A 262 16.33 -10.03 24.57
C ALA A 262 14.82 -9.84 24.82
N ALA A 263 13.98 -10.11 23.83
CA ALA A 263 12.52 -10.06 23.97
C ALA A 263 11.96 -11.09 24.97
N CYS A 264 12.68 -12.18 25.24
CA CYS A 264 12.32 -13.15 26.30
C CYS A 264 12.35 -12.50 27.70
N LEU A 265 13.20 -11.47 27.89
CA LEU A 265 13.34 -10.76 29.17
C LEU A 265 12.59 -9.41 29.17
N ALA A 266 12.40 -8.82 27.99
CA ALA A 266 11.78 -7.50 27.82
C ALA A 266 10.79 -7.53 26.62
N PRO A 267 9.50 -7.85 26.85
CA PRO A 267 8.49 -7.98 25.78
C PRO A 267 8.43 -6.84 24.75
N PRO A 268 8.65 -5.55 25.09
CA PRO A 268 8.65 -4.48 24.09
C PRO A 268 9.72 -4.63 23.00
N LEU A 269 10.77 -5.42 23.22
CA LEU A 269 11.80 -5.69 22.23
C LEU A 269 11.31 -6.62 21.11
N SER A 270 10.23 -7.36 21.33
CA SER A 270 9.61 -8.19 20.28
C SER A 270 9.12 -7.37 19.09
N GLU A 271 8.59 -6.17 19.32
CA GLU A 271 8.16 -5.25 18.25
C GLU A 271 9.35 -4.77 17.42
N LYS A 272 10.47 -4.46 18.07
CA LYS A 272 11.71 -4.07 17.37
C LYS A 272 12.31 -5.23 16.59
N ALA A 273 12.24 -6.46 17.12
CA ALA A 273 12.64 -7.65 16.40
C ALA A 273 11.78 -7.88 15.15
N GLU A 274 10.47 -7.65 15.26
CA GLU A 274 9.56 -7.79 14.10
C GLU A 274 9.85 -6.73 13.03
N LEU A 275 10.06 -5.46 13.40
CA LEU A 275 10.49 -4.42 12.46
C LEU A 275 11.79 -4.80 11.74
N ALA A 276 12.75 -5.39 12.44
CA ALA A 276 13.99 -5.86 11.83
C ALA A 276 13.74 -7.04 10.85
N ARG A 277 12.80 -7.96 11.17
CA ARG A 277 12.37 -9.03 10.26
C ARG A 277 11.68 -8.48 9.01
N ILE A 278 10.83 -7.45 9.17
CA ILE A 278 10.19 -6.76 8.05
C ILE A 278 11.27 -6.14 7.14
N GLY A 279 12.24 -5.44 7.71
CA GLY A 279 13.37 -4.88 6.97
C GLY A 279 14.16 -5.95 6.21
N ARG A 280 14.44 -7.10 6.88
CA ARG A 280 15.13 -8.23 6.25
C ARG A 280 14.32 -8.82 5.09
N TYR A 281 13.01 -8.97 5.26
CA TYR A 281 12.12 -9.46 4.21
C TYR A 281 12.25 -8.61 2.94
N TYR A 282 12.10 -7.28 3.05
CA TYR A 282 12.23 -6.38 1.90
C TYR A 282 13.66 -6.28 1.35
N ALA A 283 14.67 -6.65 2.13
CA ALA A 283 16.06 -6.73 1.67
C ALA A 283 16.34 -7.99 0.83
N THR A 284 15.51 -9.03 0.93
CA THR A 284 15.75 -10.35 0.31
C THR A 284 14.67 -10.81 -0.64
N GLU A 285 13.46 -10.24 -0.56
CA GLU A 285 12.32 -10.66 -1.38
C GLU A 285 11.93 -9.53 -2.35
N SER A 286 11.75 -9.88 -3.62
CA SER A 286 11.32 -8.93 -4.65
C SER A 286 9.83 -8.62 -4.52
N MET A 287 9.45 -7.39 -4.85
CA MET A 287 8.06 -6.96 -4.95
C MET A 287 7.58 -7.08 -6.40
N LEU A 288 7.49 -8.32 -6.87
CA LEU A 288 7.06 -8.72 -8.20
C LEU A 288 6.15 -9.96 -8.05
N VAL A 289 5.44 -10.34 -9.09
CA VAL A 289 4.67 -11.57 -9.10
C VAL A 289 5.60 -12.77 -8.89
N LEU A 290 5.26 -13.63 -7.95
CA LEU A 290 5.96 -14.88 -7.68
C LEU A 290 5.31 -15.98 -8.50
N ASN A 291 6.07 -16.62 -9.37
CA ASN A 291 5.62 -17.81 -10.08
C ASN A 291 5.55 -18.99 -9.08
N PRO A 292 4.37 -19.56 -8.83
CA PRO A 292 4.20 -20.60 -7.83
C PRO A 292 4.88 -21.94 -8.21
N GLU A 293 5.07 -22.20 -9.51
CA GLU A 293 5.68 -23.44 -10.00
C GLU A 293 7.20 -23.41 -9.85
N THR A 294 7.81 -22.26 -10.11
CA THR A 294 9.28 -22.12 -10.12
C THR A 294 9.81 -21.51 -8.83
N GLY A 295 8.96 -20.89 -8.01
CA GLY A 295 9.36 -20.13 -6.83
C GLY A 295 10.19 -18.88 -7.16
N ARG A 296 10.19 -18.41 -8.41
CA ARG A 296 10.95 -17.25 -8.87
C ARG A 296 10.03 -16.04 -9.09
N TYR A 297 10.58 -14.87 -8.83
CA TYR A 297 9.90 -13.61 -9.14
C TYR A 297 9.97 -13.31 -10.63
N ASP A 298 8.86 -12.91 -11.22
CA ASP A 298 8.71 -12.66 -12.65
C ASP A 298 8.28 -11.21 -12.90
N ALA A 299 9.20 -10.43 -13.45
CA ALA A 299 8.95 -9.04 -13.81
C ALA A 299 8.02 -8.91 -15.03
N ALA A 300 8.09 -9.85 -15.97
CA ALA A 300 7.24 -9.82 -17.18
C ALA A 300 5.80 -10.18 -16.84
N ALA A 301 5.59 -11.13 -15.93
CA ALA A 301 4.26 -11.48 -15.43
C ALA A 301 3.67 -10.46 -14.44
N THR A 302 4.46 -9.47 -13.98
CA THR A 302 3.98 -8.41 -13.09
C THR A 302 3.28 -7.32 -13.90
N PRO A 303 1.93 -7.18 -13.78
CA PRO A 303 1.18 -6.17 -14.50
C PRO A 303 1.62 -4.76 -14.14
N SER A 304 1.44 -3.82 -15.07
CA SER A 304 1.78 -2.41 -14.90
C SER A 304 0.56 -1.53 -15.15
N ALA A 305 0.43 -0.45 -14.37
CA ALA A 305 -0.55 0.60 -14.59
C ALA A 305 0.07 1.96 -14.26
N GLY A 306 -0.61 3.02 -14.76
CA GLY A 306 -0.18 4.40 -14.53
C GLY A 306 0.84 4.89 -15.52
N THR A 307 1.30 6.11 -15.28
CA THR A 307 2.18 6.84 -16.20
C THR A 307 3.41 7.42 -15.51
N GLU A 308 3.36 7.63 -14.20
CA GLU A 308 4.46 8.26 -13.46
C GLU A 308 5.52 7.23 -13.06
N THR A 309 6.80 7.54 -13.35
CA THR A 309 7.93 6.70 -12.96
C THR A 309 8.56 7.16 -11.64
N LEU A 310 9.20 6.23 -10.92
CA LEU A 310 9.95 6.56 -9.70
C LEU A 310 11.05 7.62 -9.97
N PHE A 311 11.63 7.61 -11.16
CA PHE A 311 12.73 8.53 -11.48
C PHE A 311 12.25 9.96 -11.73
N GLU A 312 11.05 10.15 -12.28
CA GLU A 312 10.39 11.45 -12.35
C GLU A 312 10.04 11.97 -10.94
N PHE A 313 9.56 11.10 -10.06
CA PHE A 313 9.34 11.43 -8.66
C PHE A 313 10.64 11.82 -7.93
N TYR A 314 11.73 11.06 -8.15
CA TYR A 314 13.06 11.43 -7.61
C TYR A 314 13.53 12.78 -8.11
N LYS A 315 13.30 13.11 -9.38
CA LYS A 315 13.61 14.42 -9.92
C LYS A 315 12.88 15.53 -9.16
N ARG A 316 11.57 15.39 -8.94
CA ARG A 316 10.80 16.38 -8.15
C ARG A 316 11.32 16.52 -6.71
N LEU A 317 11.74 15.43 -6.07
CA LEU A 317 12.35 15.47 -4.73
C LEU A 317 13.72 16.16 -4.73
N VAL A 318 14.51 15.99 -5.78
CA VAL A 318 15.82 16.64 -5.93
C VAL A 318 15.66 18.13 -6.19
N ASP A 319 14.73 18.51 -7.06
CA ASP A 319 14.44 19.90 -7.45
C ASP A 319 13.72 20.68 -6.33
N GLY A 320 13.15 19.99 -5.34
CA GLY A 320 12.42 20.59 -4.21
C GLY A 320 10.93 20.82 -4.49
N ASP A 321 10.43 20.31 -5.60
CA ASP A 321 9.02 20.42 -6.01
C ASP A 321 8.11 19.44 -5.26
N ALA A 322 8.69 18.49 -4.54
CA ALA A 322 7.98 17.56 -3.65
C ALA A 322 8.68 17.48 -2.30
N ALA A 323 7.90 17.39 -1.22
CA ALA A 323 8.44 17.15 0.10
C ALA A 323 8.59 15.63 0.36
N PRO A 324 9.70 15.18 0.97
CA PRO A 324 9.83 13.79 1.39
C PRO A 324 8.85 13.53 2.54
N GLU A 325 7.66 13.02 2.25
CA GLU A 325 6.79 12.51 3.29
C GLU A 325 7.39 11.23 3.88
N ARG A 326 7.83 11.28 5.12
CA ARG A 326 8.25 10.07 5.84
C ARG A 326 7.02 9.30 6.28
N GLY A 327 6.78 8.13 5.69
CA GLY A 327 5.78 7.19 6.20
C GLY A 327 6.22 6.54 7.49
N ASP A 328 5.25 6.15 8.31
CA ASP A 328 5.48 5.42 9.57
C ASP A 328 6.24 4.07 9.38
N HIS A 329 6.38 3.61 8.14
CA HIS A 329 7.07 2.37 7.74
C HIS A 329 8.39 2.60 7.00
N ALA A 330 8.94 3.81 7.01
CA ALA A 330 10.24 4.07 6.40
C ALA A 330 11.32 3.29 7.17
N VAL A 331 11.81 2.21 6.57
CA VAL A 331 12.87 1.34 7.14
C VAL A 331 14.25 2.00 7.04
N PHE A 332 14.38 3.14 6.31
CA PHE A 332 15.63 3.89 6.12
C PHE A 332 15.45 5.39 6.22
#